data_808eba16c94c14d805f322f3f4202625
#
_entry.id   808eba16c94c14d805f322f3f4202625
#
_cell.length_a   1.000
_cell.length_b   1.000
_cell.length_c   1.000
_cell.angle_alpha   90.00
_cell.angle_beta   90.00
_cell.angle_gamma   90.00
#
_symmetry.space_group_name_H-M   'P 1'
#
loop_
_entity.id
_entity.type
_entity.pdbx_description
1 polymer ?
#
loop_
_entity_poly.entity_id
_entity_poly.type
_entity_poly.pdbx_seq_one_letter_code
_entity_poly.pdbx_strand_id
1 'polypeptide(L)'
;MNKKKTNTKGTIDWMITLVPLGIVIALCILFFLLPEQSNAILSQIRFFFGDTFGTYYLVIGLGIFLLSLYIAGSQYGDIVLGEKGEKPKYSFFSWGAMMFTCGLAADILFYSFSEWVLYATDPHLEEMGSIQEWAGVYPLFHWSFIPWGFYLVLAVAFGFMLHVRKRNRQKYSEACRPILGKHTDGWAGRIIDLLAVFALLAGTATTFSVATPLMATIIEELFHITVSRTVINVIILLITCAVYTYSLLHGFKGISRLANICIYLFFGLLAVVLLFGGETRYIIETGLTSLGTMIQNFIGLSTYTDPLRTSNFPQNWTIYYWAYWMVWCVAAPFFIGSISRGRTVRQTILGGYAFGVGSTLVSFIILGNYSMGMQVTGKADFIAQYLKDGDLYGMIVSMIKTMPCAPVIMVVVLLTMIAFYATSFDSIALTASCYSYRKLEEGEQPHRGIQLMWCLLLIALPIALLFAESSMSNLQSVSIVAAFPIGVVILLIAGSFLKDAKKYINETK
;
A
#
# COMPACT_ATOMS: atom_id res chain seq x y z
N MET A 1 35.09 12.64 7.94
CA MET A 1 35.43 11.57 8.90
C MET A 1 34.96 10.25 8.35
N ASN A 2 35.90 9.38 7.94
CA ASN A 2 35.63 8.04 7.42
C ASN A 2 35.13 7.14 8.56
N LYS A 3 33.79 6.96 8.66
CA LYS A 3 33.27 5.86 9.47
C LYS A 3 33.51 4.55 8.72
N LYS A 4 34.45 3.75 9.25
CA LYS A 4 34.66 2.34 8.86
C LYS A 4 33.31 1.64 8.77
N LYS A 5 33.00 1.08 7.59
CA LYS A 5 31.90 0.11 7.40
C LYS A 5 32.23 -1.12 8.25
N THR A 6 31.69 -1.19 9.44
CA THR A 6 31.76 -2.41 10.25
C THR A 6 30.83 -3.45 9.65
N ASN A 7 31.41 -4.53 9.16
CA ASN A 7 30.67 -5.74 8.79
C ASN A 7 29.91 -6.23 10.04
N THR A 8 28.60 -6.19 10.00
CA THR A 8 27.73 -6.54 11.12
C THR A 8 27.90 -8.03 11.46
N LYS A 9 28.32 -8.33 12.68
CA LYS A 9 28.19 -9.66 13.30
C LYS A 9 26.83 -9.84 13.99
N GLY A 10 25.76 -9.18 13.48
CA GLY A 10 24.42 -9.41 13.98
C GLY A 10 24.05 -10.89 13.79
N THR A 11 23.51 -11.52 14.82
CA THR A 11 23.07 -12.92 14.73
C THR A 11 21.84 -13.02 13.85
N ILE A 12 21.98 -13.70 12.70
CA ILE A 12 20.89 -13.95 11.77
C ILE A 12 19.84 -14.86 12.44
N ASP A 13 18.59 -14.53 12.32
CA ASP A 13 17.46 -15.41 12.64
C ASP A 13 17.11 -16.27 11.41
N TRP A 14 17.74 -17.43 11.34
CA TRP A 14 17.58 -18.35 10.19
C TRP A 14 16.14 -18.78 9.97
N MET A 15 15.30 -18.84 11.01
CA MET A 15 13.90 -19.19 10.86
C MET A 15 13.15 -18.11 10.07
N ILE A 16 13.32 -16.83 10.42
CA ILE A 16 12.68 -15.71 9.72
C ILE A 16 13.26 -15.52 8.32
N THR A 17 14.48 -15.97 8.08
CA THR A 17 15.14 -15.84 6.79
C THR A 17 14.76 -17.00 5.85
N LEU A 18 14.86 -18.26 6.32
CA LEU A 18 14.72 -19.43 5.45
C LEU A 18 13.28 -19.90 5.29
N VAL A 19 12.39 -19.70 6.27
CA VAL A 19 10.99 -20.14 6.15
C VAL A 19 10.26 -19.39 5.04
N PRO A 20 10.30 -18.04 4.97
CA PRO A 20 9.70 -17.31 3.85
C PRO A 20 10.34 -17.67 2.50
N LEU A 21 11.67 -17.79 2.44
CA LEU A 21 12.39 -18.21 1.24
C LEU A 21 11.88 -19.57 0.73
N GLY A 22 11.82 -20.58 1.61
CA GLY A 22 11.35 -21.92 1.27
C GLY A 22 9.89 -21.95 0.80
N ILE A 23 9.01 -21.18 1.48
CA ILE A 23 7.59 -21.10 1.12
C ILE A 23 7.41 -20.41 -0.24
N VAL A 24 8.09 -19.28 -0.49
CA VAL A 24 7.99 -18.58 -1.79
C VAL A 24 8.52 -19.48 -2.91
N ILE A 25 9.64 -20.17 -2.74
CA ILE A 25 10.15 -21.10 -3.74
C ILE A 25 9.14 -22.22 -4.00
N ALA A 26 8.55 -22.81 -2.95
CA ALA A 26 7.53 -23.85 -3.10
C ALA A 26 6.28 -23.31 -3.84
N LEU A 27 5.80 -22.12 -3.50
CA LEU A 27 4.69 -21.48 -4.19
C LEU A 27 5.03 -21.21 -5.67
N CYS A 28 6.21 -20.69 -5.97
CA CYS A 28 6.64 -20.49 -7.35
C CYS A 28 6.63 -21.80 -8.14
N ILE A 29 7.17 -22.87 -7.57
CA ILE A 29 7.17 -24.20 -8.21
C ILE A 29 5.73 -24.68 -8.45
N LEU A 30 4.82 -24.53 -7.48
CA LEU A 30 3.43 -24.92 -7.62
C LEU A 30 2.72 -24.13 -8.71
N PHE A 31 2.89 -22.81 -8.76
CA PHE A 31 2.28 -21.96 -9.79
C PHE A 31 2.81 -22.27 -11.19
N PHE A 32 4.10 -22.64 -11.33
CA PHE A 32 4.67 -23.04 -12.61
C PHE A 32 4.25 -24.44 -13.07
N LEU A 33 4.20 -25.41 -12.16
CA LEU A 33 3.92 -26.81 -12.52
C LEU A 33 2.41 -27.12 -12.55
N LEU A 34 1.61 -26.45 -11.72
CA LEU A 34 0.20 -26.73 -11.50
C LEU A 34 -0.63 -25.41 -11.49
N PRO A 35 -0.60 -24.60 -12.56
CA PRO A 35 -1.23 -23.27 -12.56
C PRO A 35 -2.74 -23.31 -12.31
N GLU A 36 -3.48 -24.21 -12.96
CA GLU A 36 -4.93 -24.33 -12.80
C GLU A 36 -5.33 -24.73 -11.37
N GLN A 37 -4.66 -25.75 -10.80
CA GLN A 37 -4.92 -26.22 -9.44
C GLN A 37 -4.54 -25.15 -8.41
N SER A 38 -3.43 -24.44 -8.62
CA SER A 38 -2.98 -23.37 -7.75
C SER A 38 -3.99 -22.20 -7.75
N ASN A 39 -4.49 -21.82 -8.93
CA ASN A 39 -5.51 -20.79 -9.06
C ASN A 39 -6.84 -21.21 -8.42
N ALA A 40 -7.27 -22.48 -8.58
CA ALA A 40 -8.48 -23.02 -7.96
C ALA A 40 -8.37 -23.02 -6.42
N ILE A 41 -7.25 -23.46 -5.87
CA ILE A 41 -7.00 -23.45 -4.43
C ILE A 41 -6.98 -22.01 -3.91
N LEU A 42 -6.33 -21.10 -4.60
CA LEU A 42 -6.27 -19.69 -4.21
C LEU A 42 -7.67 -19.04 -4.18
N SER A 43 -8.51 -19.37 -5.16
CA SER A 43 -9.92 -18.91 -5.18
C SER A 43 -10.73 -19.47 -4.01
N GLN A 44 -10.55 -20.75 -3.64
CA GLN A 44 -11.21 -21.34 -2.47
C GLN A 44 -10.76 -20.68 -1.16
N ILE A 45 -9.46 -20.42 -1.01
CA ILE A 45 -8.91 -19.74 0.16
C ILE A 45 -9.42 -18.29 0.21
N ARG A 46 -9.51 -17.61 -0.95
CA ARG A 46 -10.13 -16.29 -1.02
C ARG A 46 -11.55 -16.29 -0.52
N PHE A 47 -12.37 -17.24 -1.00
CA PHE A 47 -13.77 -17.36 -0.57
C PHE A 47 -13.84 -17.55 0.95
N PHE A 48 -13.03 -18.44 1.52
CA PHE A 48 -13.00 -18.67 2.96
C PHE A 48 -12.66 -17.40 3.75
N PHE A 49 -11.59 -16.70 3.42
CA PHE A 49 -11.17 -15.51 4.18
C PHE A 49 -11.92 -14.25 3.77
N GLY A 50 -12.20 -14.02 2.51
CA GLY A 50 -12.79 -12.79 2.00
C GLY A 50 -14.33 -12.78 2.02
N ASP A 51 -14.99 -13.94 1.92
CA ASP A 51 -16.44 -14.05 1.99
C ASP A 51 -16.90 -14.51 3.37
N THR A 52 -16.54 -15.73 3.78
CA THR A 52 -17.00 -16.30 5.06
C THR A 52 -16.56 -15.45 6.27
N PHE A 53 -15.33 -14.96 6.26
CA PHE A 53 -14.79 -14.08 7.29
C PHE A 53 -14.73 -12.61 6.89
N GLY A 54 -15.37 -12.22 5.78
CA GLY A 54 -15.30 -10.86 5.23
C GLY A 54 -15.68 -9.76 6.23
N THR A 55 -16.70 -9.99 7.04
CA THR A 55 -17.13 -9.05 8.08
C THR A 55 -16.02 -8.69 9.08
N TYR A 56 -15.07 -9.62 9.32
CA TYR A 56 -13.90 -9.36 10.16
C TYR A 56 -13.09 -8.14 9.68
N TYR A 57 -12.84 -8.02 8.38
CA TYR A 57 -12.08 -6.89 7.81
C TYR A 57 -12.84 -5.57 7.95
N LEU A 58 -14.16 -5.60 7.74
CA LEU A 58 -15.01 -4.42 7.86
C LEU A 58 -15.03 -3.90 9.31
N VAL A 59 -15.22 -4.81 10.29
CA VAL A 59 -15.22 -4.47 11.72
C VAL A 59 -13.86 -3.93 12.16
N ILE A 60 -12.76 -4.58 11.80
CA ILE A 60 -11.42 -4.10 12.14
C ILE A 60 -11.16 -2.74 11.46
N GLY A 61 -11.51 -2.58 10.18
CA GLY A 61 -11.29 -1.33 9.45
C GLY A 61 -11.97 -0.14 10.14
N LEU A 62 -13.27 -0.24 10.33
CA LEU A 62 -14.03 0.80 11.01
C LEU A 62 -13.58 0.97 12.47
N GLY A 63 -13.30 -0.13 13.18
CA GLY A 63 -12.84 -0.10 14.56
C GLY A 63 -11.49 0.60 14.74
N ILE A 64 -10.52 0.36 13.89
CA ILE A 64 -9.20 1.04 13.91
C ILE A 64 -9.32 2.52 13.54
N PHE A 65 -10.18 2.87 12.57
CA PHE A 65 -10.48 4.26 12.27
C PHE A 65 -11.04 5.00 13.51
N LEU A 66 -12.08 4.45 14.12
CA LEU A 66 -12.68 5.03 15.35
C LEU A 66 -11.67 5.10 16.50
N LEU A 67 -10.84 4.06 16.66
CA LEU A 67 -9.75 4.05 17.64
C LEU A 67 -8.74 5.17 17.39
N SER A 68 -8.40 5.44 16.14
CA SER A 68 -7.47 6.54 15.80
C SER A 68 -8.02 7.90 16.23
N LEU A 69 -9.33 8.12 16.01
CA LEU A 69 -10.01 9.35 16.44
C LEU A 69 -10.08 9.43 17.98
N TYR A 70 -10.37 8.32 18.66
CA TYR A 70 -10.33 8.25 20.11
C TYR A 70 -8.93 8.59 20.66
N ILE A 71 -7.87 8.01 20.10
CA ILE A 71 -6.49 8.30 20.51
C ILE A 71 -6.18 9.78 20.32
N ALA A 72 -6.53 10.35 19.16
CA ALA A 72 -6.27 11.77 18.86
C ALA A 72 -7.07 12.73 19.76
N GLY A 73 -8.34 12.39 20.08
CA GLY A 73 -9.23 13.22 20.89
C GLY A 73 -9.04 13.11 22.40
N SER A 74 -8.35 12.08 22.88
CA SER A 74 -8.15 11.79 24.30
C SER A 74 -6.80 12.32 24.84
N GLN A 75 -6.54 12.03 26.13
CA GLN A 75 -5.25 12.34 26.79
C GLN A 75 -4.04 11.66 26.12
N TYR A 76 -4.25 10.59 25.37
CA TYR A 76 -3.18 9.95 24.60
C TYR A 76 -2.67 10.85 23.47
N GLY A 77 -3.53 11.69 22.92
CA GLY A 77 -3.22 12.65 21.88
C GLY A 77 -2.20 13.71 22.27
N ASP A 78 -2.06 14.00 23.57
CA ASP A 78 -1.13 15.01 24.10
C ASP A 78 0.29 14.48 24.33
N ILE A 79 0.48 13.16 24.24
CA ILE A 79 1.81 12.55 24.38
C ILE A 79 2.72 13.05 23.23
N VAL A 80 3.87 13.61 23.58
CA VAL A 80 4.93 13.95 22.61
C VAL A 80 5.69 12.68 22.26
N LEU A 81 5.86 12.40 20.97
CA LEU A 81 6.68 11.29 20.47
C LEU A 81 8.17 11.67 20.59
N GLY A 82 8.67 11.66 21.80
CA GLY A 82 10.01 12.09 22.16
C GLY A 82 10.15 12.34 23.65
N GLU A 83 11.17 13.13 24.02
CA GLU A 83 11.33 13.60 25.40
C GLU A 83 10.31 14.72 25.72
N LYS A 84 10.02 14.93 27.00
CA LYS A 84 9.08 15.98 27.42
C LYS A 84 9.58 17.36 26.94
N GLY A 85 8.78 18.02 26.08
CA GLY A 85 9.12 19.33 25.50
C GLY A 85 10.08 19.26 24.30
N GLU A 86 10.38 18.08 23.79
CA GLU A 86 11.19 17.93 22.57
C GLU A 86 10.51 18.60 21.37
N LYS A 87 11.26 19.44 20.64
CA LYS A 87 10.76 20.12 19.44
C LYS A 87 10.73 19.14 18.24
N PRO A 88 9.78 19.30 17.31
CA PRO A 88 9.73 18.51 16.10
C PRO A 88 11.05 18.52 15.34
N LYS A 89 11.53 17.32 14.94
CA LYS A 89 12.77 17.12 14.18
C LYS A 89 12.71 17.79 12.80
N TYR A 90 11.54 17.81 12.20
CA TYR A 90 11.29 18.38 10.86
C TYR A 90 10.31 19.54 10.94
N SER A 91 10.45 20.54 10.06
CA SER A 91 9.46 21.58 9.89
C SER A 91 8.10 20.98 9.53
N PHE A 92 7.00 21.72 9.75
CA PHE A 92 5.66 21.24 9.43
C PHE A 92 5.52 20.87 7.95
N PHE A 93 6.04 21.71 7.06
CA PHE A 93 6.00 21.48 5.62
C PHE A 93 6.82 20.24 5.21
N SER A 94 8.06 20.12 5.68
CA SER A 94 8.90 18.96 5.34
C SER A 94 8.31 17.64 5.85
N TRP A 95 7.74 17.65 7.05
CA TRP A 95 7.07 16.50 7.62
C TRP A 95 5.79 16.15 6.86
N GLY A 96 4.96 17.16 6.51
CA GLY A 96 3.77 16.98 5.70
C GLY A 96 4.09 16.41 4.32
N ALA A 97 5.15 16.91 3.67
CA ALA A 97 5.62 16.38 2.39
C ALA A 97 6.06 14.91 2.50
N MET A 98 6.78 14.53 3.56
CA MET A 98 7.14 13.13 3.81
C MET A 98 5.93 12.24 4.09
N MET A 99 4.91 12.74 4.82
CA MET A 99 3.64 12.04 5.03
C MET A 99 2.90 11.85 3.71
N PHE A 100 2.84 12.90 2.89
CA PHE A 100 2.21 12.86 1.57
C PHE A 100 2.83 11.79 0.68
N THR A 101 4.16 11.69 0.65
CA THR A 101 4.86 10.69 -0.17
C THR A 101 4.68 9.25 0.28
N CYS A 102 4.31 9.00 1.55
CA CYS A 102 4.00 7.66 2.04
C CYS A 102 2.77 7.02 1.38
N GLY A 103 1.86 7.85 0.82
CA GLY A 103 0.67 7.38 0.13
C GLY A 103 0.87 7.17 -1.37
N LEU A 104 2.06 7.42 -1.92
CA LEU A 104 2.32 7.31 -3.36
C LEU A 104 2.94 5.97 -3.71
N ALA A 105 2.30 5.22 -4.60
CA ALA A 105 2.77 3.94 -5.11
C ALA A 105 2.33 3.74 -6.58
N ALA A 106 2.94 2.79 -7.28
CA ALA A 106 2.67 2.57 -8.70
C ALA A 106 1.24 2.07 -9.00
N ASP A 107 0.69 1.30 -8.08
CA ASP A 107 -0.69 0.81 -8.15
C ASP A 107 -1.73 1.93 -8.01
N ILE A 108 -1.40 3.04 -7.31
CA ILE A 108 -2.27 4.22 -7.28
C ILE A 108 -2.51 4.79 -8.68
N LEU A 109 -1.49 4.85 -9.54
CA LEU A 109 -1.69 5.29 -10.92
C LEU A 109 -2.60 4.34 -11.68
N PHE A 110 -2.39 3.03 -11.54
CA PHE A 110 -3.24 2.03 -12.16
C PHE A 110 -4.70 2.17 -11.70
N TYR A 111 -4.94 2.16 -10.39
CA TYR A 111 -6.30 2.25 -9.84
C TYR A 111 -6.96 3.61 -10.07
N SER A 112 -6.19 4.71 -10.06
CA SER A 112 -6.74 6.05 -10.35
C SER A 112 -7.37 6.17 -11.74
N PHE A 113 -6.86 5.43 -12.72
CA PHE A 113 -7.48 5.37 -14.04
C PHE A 113 -8.65 4.39 -14.11
N SER A 114 -8.52 3.21 -13.51
CA SER A 114 -9.37 2.05 -13.79
C SER A 114 -10.51 1.85 -12.81
N GLU A 115 -10.37 2.28 -11.57
CA GLU A 115 -11.24 1.85 -10.47
C GLU A 115 -12.69 2.29 -10.66
N TRP A 116 -12.92 3.49 -11.17
CA TRP A 116 -14.26 3.98 -11.43
C TRP A 116 -15.00 3.14 -12.50
N VAL A 117 -14.29 2.62 -13.52
CA VAL A 117 -14.89 1.75 -14.55
C VAL A 117 -15.27 0.41 -13.94
N LEU A 118 -14.38 -0.18 -13.13
CA LEU A 118 -14.65 -1.44 -12.44
C LEU A 118 -15.90 -1.36 -11.56
N TYR A 119 -16.14 -0.21 -10.92
CA TYR A 119 -17.36 0.00 -10.14
C TYR A 119 -18.56 0.33 -11.01
N ALA A 120 -18.39 1.15 -12.04
CA ALA A 120 -19.46 1.49 -12.97
C ALA A 120 -20.03 0.28 -13.71
N THR A 121 -19.26 -0.81 -13.81
CA THR A 121 -19.68 -2.08 -14.42
C THR A 121 -20.15 -3.13 -13.40
N ASP A 122 -20.16 -2.79 -12.11
CA ASP A 122 -20.62 -3.69 -11.05
C ASP A 122 -22.13 -3.50 -10.81
N PRO A 123 -22.92 -4.59 -10.71
CA PRO A 123 -24.36 -4.51 -10.47
C PRO A 123 -24.76 -3.69 -9.24
N HIS A 124 -23.91 -3.64 -8.23
CA HIS A 124 -24.17 -2.83 -7.04
C HIS A 124 -24.34 -1.34 -7.35
N LEU A 125 -23.52 -0.78 -8.26
CA LEU A 125 -23.66 0.63 -8.59
C LEU A 125 -24.93 0.94 -9.39
N GLU A 126 -25.40 0.02 -10.23
CA GLU A 126 -26.67 0.19 -10.95
C GLU A 126 -27.84 0.35 -9.97
N GLU A 127 -27.81 -0.35 -8.83
CA GLU A 127 -28.83 -0.24 -7.78
C GLU A 127 -28.72 1.06 -6.97
N MET A 128 -27.51 1.63 -6.85
CA MET A 128 -27.28 2.84 -6.05
C MET A 128 -27.67 4.14 -6.76
N GLY A 129 -27.47 4.22 -8.07
CA GLY A 129 -27.73 5.43 -8.85
C GLY A 129 -26.90 5.56 -10.10
N SER A 130 -26.64 6.78 -10.54
CA SER A 130 -25.88 7.02 -11.76
C SER A 130 -24.36 6.84 -11.56
N ILE A 131 -23.65 6.57 -12.66
CA ILE A 131 -22.18 6.54 -12.69
C ILE A 131 -21.62 7.86 -12.14
N GLN A 132 -22.18 8.98 -12.56
CA GLN A 132 -21.79 10.32 -12.11
C GLN A 132 -21.84 10.47 -10.57
N GLU A 133 -22.82 9.86 -9.92
CA GLU A 133 -23.02 10.01 -8.48
C GLU A 133 -22.12 9.08 -7.65
N TRP A 134 -21.86 7.86 -8.12
CA TRP A 134 -21.28 6.82 -7.28
C TRP A 134 -19.95 6.25 -7.74
N ALA A 135 -19.66 6.19 -9.04
CA ALA A 135 -18.44 5.56 -9.53
C ALA A 135 -17.16 6.27 -9.05
N GLY A 136 -17.22 7.59 -8.84
CA GLY A 136 -16.12 8.37 -8.25
C GLY A 136 -16.05 8.35 -6.72
N VAL A 137 -17.12 7.89 -6.02
CA VAL A 137 -17.21 7.89 -4.54
C VAL A 137 -16.41 6.73 -3.95
N TYR A 138 -16.59 5.52 -4.48
CA TYR A 138 -15.93 4.33 -3.94
C TYR A 138 -14.41 4.36 -4.02
N PRO A 139 -13.76 4.85 -5.10
CA PRO A 139 -12.30 5.05 -5.09
C PRO A 139 -11.85 5.95 -3.95
N LEU A 140 -12.54 7.08 -3.73
CA LEU A 140 -12.22 7.98 -2.62
C LEU A 140 -12.41 7.30 -1.26
N PHE A 141 -13.46 6.49 -1.10
CA PHE A 141 -13.71 5.74 0.12
C PHE A 141 -12.64 4.70 0.40
N HIS A 142 -12.26 3.89 -0.60
CA HIS A 142 -11.29 2.80 -0.43
C HIS A 142 -9.85 3.29 -0.20
N TRP A 143 -9.53 4.54 -0.57
CA TRP A 143 -8.18 5.11 -0.45
C TRP A 143 -8.07 6.24 0.58
N SER A 144 -9.08 6.40 1.48
CA SER A 144 -9.12 7.51 2.44
C SER A 144 -8.97 7.07 3.91
N PHE A 145 -9.98 7.37 4.73
CA PHE A 145 -9.87 7.42 6.18
C PHE A 145 -9.62 6.06 6.84
N ILE A 146 -10.32 4.99 6.44
CA ILE A 146 -10.12 3.66 7.06
C ILE A 146 -8.73 3.11 6.77
N PRO A 147 -8.26 3.06 5.51
CA PRO A 147 -6.91 2.68 5.19
C PRO A 147 -5.83 3.46 5.96
N TRP A 148 -5.94 4.76 5.96
CA TRP A 148 -5.01 5.61 6.70
C TRP A 148 -5.12 5.41 8.22
N GLY A 149 -6.29 5.04 8.73
CA GLY A 149 -6.47 4.66 10.14
C GLY A 149 -5.53 3.54 10.58
N PHE A 150 -5.37 2.50 9.75
CA PHE A 150 -4.40 1.42 10.00
C PHE A 150 -2.97 1.97 10.13
N TYR A 151 -2.56 2.80 9.17
CA TYR A 151 -1.21 3.37 9.17
C TYR A 151 -0.97 4.26 10.40
N LEU A 152 -1.92 5.09 10.76
CA LEU A 152 -1.74 6.12 11.79
C LEU A 152 -1.76 5.53 13.20
N VAL A 153 -2.62 4.55 13.49
CA VAL A 153 -2.60 3.85 14.79
C VAL A 153 -1.26 3.13 14.98
N LEU A 154 -0.77 2.44 13.95
CA LEU A 154 0.53 1.78 14.02
C LEU A 154 1.69 2.78 14.06
N ALA A 155 1.63 3.88 13.33
CA ALA A 155 2.67 4.90 13.32
C ALA A 155 2.87 5.53 14.70
N VAL A 156 1.77 5.85 15.41
CA VAL A 156 1.90 6.38 16.77
C VAL A 156 2.39 5.33 17.75
N ALA A 157 1.99 4.05 17.58
CA ALA A 157 2.51 2.95 18.39
C ALA A 157 4.02 2.76 18.20
N PHE A 158 4.50 2.78 16.96
CA PHE A 158 5.93 2.66 16.64
C PHE A 158 6.70 3.93 17.04
N GLY A 159 6.15 5.13 16.79
CA GLY A 159 6.77 6.37 17.23
C GLY A 159 6.93 6.44 18.76
N PHE A 160 5.92 6.01 19.51
CA PHE A 160 5.96 5.89 20.96
C PHE A 160 7.01 4.85 21.40
N MET A 161 7.01 3.68 20.79
CA MET A 161 8.00 2.64 21.05
C MET A 161 9.44 3.14 20.85
N LEU A 162 9.69 3.80 19.70
CA LEU A 162 11.03 4.25 19.31
C LEU A 162 11.50 5.46 20.13
N HIS A 163 10.65 6.48 20.27
CA HIS A 163 11.08 7.80 20.75
C HIS A 163 10.78 8.04 22.23
N VAL A 164 9.72 7.45 22.77
CA VAL A 164 9.35 7.59 24.19
C VAL A 164 9.97 6.45 25.01
N ARG A 165 9.76 5.20 24.58
CA ARG A 165 10.30 4.02 25.29
C ARG A 165 11.72 3.64 24.88
N LYS A 166 12.28 4.28 23.84
CA LYS A 166 13.65 4.08 23.33
C LYS A 166 13.96 2.60 23.02
N ARG A 167 12.94 1.87 22.54
CA ARG A 167 13.07 0.50 22.08
C ARG A 167 13.37 0.50 20.58
N ASN A 168 14.63 0.33 20.21
CA ASN A 168 15.14 0.56 18.84
C ASN A 168 14.96 -0.64 17.91
N ARG A 169 14.40 -1.75 18.38
CA ARG A 169 14.15 -2.94 17.56
C ARG A 169 12.92 -2.72 16.69
N GLN A 170 13.13 -2.43 15.40
CA GLN A 170 12.07 -2.15 14.44
C GLN A 170 11.39 -3.43 13.95
N LYS A 171 10.64 -4.09 14.84
CA LYS A 171 9.88 -5.32 14.58
C LYS A 171 8.48 -5.21 15.16
N TYR A 172 7.54 -5.89 14.51
CA TYR A 172 6.16 -5.97 14.98
C TYR A 172 6.06 -6.62 16.36
N SER A 173 6.83 -7.68 16.58
CA SER A 173 6.91 -8.35 17.87
C SER A 173 7.32 -7.39 18.99
N GLU A 174 8.23 -6.45 18.73
CA GLU A 174 8.68 -5.48 19.73
C GLU A 174 7.57 -4.49 20.12
N ALA A 175 6.74 -4.09 19.16
CA ALA A 175 5.57 -3.25 19.45
C ALA A 175 4.53 -3.97 20.32
N CYS A 176 4.46 -5.30 20.26
CA CYS A 176 3.59 -6.12 21.09
C CYS A 176 4.15 -6.37 22.51
N ARG A 177 5.39 -5.98 22.83
CA ARG A 177 6.04 -6.25 24.12
C ARG A 177 5.25 -5.80 25.36
N PRO A 178 4.51 -4.68 25.37
CA PRO A 178 3.72 -4.28 26.55
C PRO A 178 2.65 -5.30 26.96
N ILE A 179 2.14 -6.09 26.02
CA ILE A 179 1.20 -7.20 26.31
C ILE A 179 1.95 -8.51 26.47
N LEU A 180 2.85 -8.87 25.56
CA LEU A 180 3.52 -10.17 25.52
C LEU A 180 4.66 -10.32 26.53
N GLY A 181 5.22 -9.21 27.02
CA GLY A 181 6.34 -9.24 27.98
C GLY A 181 7.55 -10.04 27.43
N LYS A 182 8.02 -11.01 28.18
CA LYS A 182 9.15 -11.88 27.81
C LYS A 182 8.85 -12.81 26.62
N HIS A 183 7.59 -13.10 26.33
CA HIS A 183 7.20 -13.95 25.20
C HIS A 183 7.50 -13.30 23.84
N THR A 184 7.73 -12.00 23.82
CA THR A 184 8.20 -11.26 22.62
C THR A 184 9.53 -11.81 22.06
N ASP A 185 10.41 -12.28 22.91
CA ASP A 185 11.73 -12.82 22.49
C ASP A 185 11.67 -14.34 22.22
N GLY A 186 10.49 -14.96 22.45
CA GLY A 186 10.22 -16.37 22.22
C GLY A 186 9.51 -16.67 20.89
N TRP A 187 8.79 -17.79 20.88
CA TRP A 187 8.02 -18.26 19.72
C TRP A 187 6.92 -17.30 19.28
N ALA A 188 6.19 -16.69 20.25
CA ALA A 188 5.13 -15.75 19.93
C ALA A 188 5.65 -14.55 19.11
N GLY A 189 6.78 -13.96 19.53
CA GLY A 189 7.39 -12.87 18.78
C GLY A 189 7.87 -13.30 17.40
N ARG A 190 8.43 -14.51 17.26
CA ARG A 190 8.86 -15.04 15.95
C ARG A 190 7.69 -15.28 15.00
N ILE A 191 6.57 -15.79 15.49
CA ILE A 191 5.35 -15.95 14.67
C ILE A 191 4.87 -14.58 14.17
N ILE A 192 4.80 -13.58 15.04
CA ILE A 192 4.41 -12.21 14.66
C ILE A 192 5.36 -11.65 13.59
N ASP A 193 6.66 -11.82 13.76
CA ASP A 193 7.66 -11.33 12.81
C ASP A 193 7.57 -12.09 11.46
N LEU A 194 7.29 -13.40 11.46
CA LEU A 194 7.04 -14.17 10.24
C LEU A 194 5.79 -13.69 9.52
N LEU A 195 4.68 -13.48 10.23
CA LEU A 195 3.45 -12.94 9.66
C LEU A 195 3.68 -11.57 9.02
N ALA A 196 4.47 -10.70 9.65
CA ALA A 196 4.86 -9.41 9.10
C ALA A 196 5.65 -9.57 7.80
N VAL A 197 6.59 -10.48 7.73
CA VAL A 197 7.38 -10.76 6.52
C VAL A 197 6.48 -11.33 5.40
N PHE A 198 5.57 -12.25 5.71
CA PHE A 198 4.61 -12.76 4.73
C PHE A 198 3.66 -11.68 4.21
N ALA A 199 3.25 -10.74 5.07
CA ALA A 199 2.47 -9.59 4.63
C ALA A 199 3.23 -8.70 3.64
N LEU A 200 4.52 -8.41 3.89
CA LEU A 200 5.36 -7.69 2.93
C LEU A 200 5.44 -8.40 1.58
N LEU A 201 5.66 -9.71 1.58
CA LEU A 201 5.71 -10.52 0.36
C LEU A 201 4.36 -10.51 -0.38
N ALA A 202 3.25 -10.63 0.34
CA ALA A 202 1.91 -10.62 -0.24
C ALA A 202 1.56 -9.27 -0.86
N GLY A 203 1.80 -8.16 -0.15
CA GLY A 203 1.59 -6.81 -0.67
C GLY A 203 2.42 -6.55 -1.92
N THR A 204 3.70 -6.92 -1.89
CA THR A 204 4.62 -6.82 -3.04
C THR A 204 4.11 -7.64 -4.24
N ALA A 205 3.73 -8.89 -4.01
CA ALA A 205 3.24 -9.77 -5.06
C ALA A 205 1.99 -9.20 -5.72
N THR A 206 1.02 -8.73 -4.95
CA THR A 206 -0.21 -8.12 -5.47
C THR A 206 0.10 -6.85 -6.27
N THR A 207 0.88 -5.92 -5.73
CA THR A 207 1.21 -4.65 -6.41
C THR A 207 1.91 -4.88 -7.74
N PHE A 208 2.96 -5.71 -7.78
CA PHE A 208 3.68 -5.99 -9.02
C PHE A 208 2.81 -6.70 -10.05
N SER A 209 2.02 -7.69 -9.62
CA SER A 209 1.20 -8.46 -10.56
C SER A 209 0.04 -7.64 -11.14
N VAL A 210 -0.51 -6.69 -10.38
CA VAL A 210 -1.63 -5.86 -10.83
C VAL A 210 -1.17 -4.67 -11.68
N ALA A 211 -0.08 -3.99 -11.30
CA ALA A 211 0.30 -2.74 -11.96
C ALA A 211 1.33 -2.92 -13.09
N THR A 212 2.17 -3.97 -13.06
CA THR A 212 3.19 -4.19 -14.11
C THR A 212 2.60 -4.38 -15.52
N PRO A 213 1.46 -5.08 -15.72
CA PRO A 213 0.89 -5.22 -17.06
C PRO A 213 0.50 -3.90 -17.73
N LEU A 214 0.16 -2.86 -16.97
CA LEU A 214 -0.06 -1.52 -17.54
C LEU A 214 1.21 -0.97 -18.20
N MET A 215 2.36 -1.12 -17.55
CA MET A 215 3.63 -0.70 -18.13
C MET A 215 3.96 -1.46 -19.41
N ALA A 216 3.70 -2.77 -19.44
CA ALA A 216 3.89 -3.58 -20.64
C ALA A 216 2.99 -3.11 -21.78
N THR A 217 1.72 -2.87 -21.52
CA THR A 217 0.76 -2.38 -22.53
C THR A 217 1.16 -0.98 -23.05
N ILE A 218 1.66 -0.10 -22.19
CA ILE A 218 2.22 1.20 -22.62
C ILE A 218 3.43 1.02 -23.53
N ILE A 219 4.33 0.08 -23.23
CA ILE A 219 5.50 -0.22 -24.07
C ILE A 219 5.07 -0.82 -25.41
N GLU A 220 4.13 -1.77 -25.41
CA GLU A 220 3.54 -2.33 -26.64
C GLU A 220 2.98 -1.23 -27.54
N GLU A 221 2.23 -0.28 -26.98
CA GLU A 221 1.64 0.82 -27.70
C GLU A 221 2.67 1.82 -28.26
N LEU A 222 3.69 2.19 -27.46
CA LEU A 222 4.71 3.19 -27.84
C LEU A 222 5.66 2.67 -28.94
N PHE A 223 6.01 1.38 -28.86
CA PHE A 223 7.07 0.81 -29.72
C PHE A 223 6.52 -0.19 -30.75
N HIS A 224 5.19 -0.45 -30.75
CA HIS A 224 4.53 -1.42 -31.64
C HIS A 224 5.19 -2.81 -31.58
N ILE A 225 5.54 -3.25 -30.35
CA ILE A 225 6.23 -4.52 -30.14
C ILE A 225 5.23 -5.67 -30.21
N THR A 226 5.56 -6.74 -30.92
CA THR A 226 4.74 -7.95 -31.07
C THR A 226 5.15 -9.11 -30.15
N VAL A 227 6.00 -8.84 -29.17
CA VAL A 227 6.44 -9.83 -28.17
C VAL A 227 5.34 -10.08 -27.15
N SER A 228 5.27 -11.30 -26.63
CA SER A 228 4.30 -11.66 -25.55
C SER A 228 4.37 -10.67 -24.39
N ARG A 229 3.21 -10.17 -23.96
CA ARG A 229 3.06 -9.28 -22.79
C ARG A 229 3.70 -9.84 -21.53
N THR A 230 3.62 -11.17 -21.33
CA THR A 230 4.28 -11.87 -20.21
C THR A 230 5.79 -11.67 -20.23
N VAL A 231 6.42 -11.76 -21.39
CA VAL A 231 7.89 -11.55 -21.52
C VAL A 231 8.25 -10.09 -21.20
N ILE A 232 7.46 -9.13 -21.68
CA ILE A 232 7.68 -7.70 -21.40
C ILE A 232 7.53 -7.46 -19.89
N ASN A 233 6.50 -8.02 -19.24
CA ASN A 233 6.29 -7.92 -17.79
C ASN A 233 7.50 -8.44 -17.01
N VAL A 234 8.04 -9.62 -17.37
CA VAL A 234 9.22 -10.18 -16.71
C VAL A 234 10.45 -9.26 -16.88
N ILE A 235 10.66 -8.73 -18.09
CA ILE A 235 11.77 -7.80 -18.34
C ILE A 235 11.61 -6.53 -17.47
N ILE A 236 10.41 -5.96 -17.37
CA ILE A 236 10.13 -4.79 -16.53
C ILE A 236 10.43 -5.11 -15.06
N LEU A 237 9.98 -6.25 -14.55
CA LEU A 237 10.25 -6.67 -13.17
C LEU A 237 11.75 -6.84 -12.91
N LEU A 238 12.49 -7.45 -13.83
CA LEU A 238 13.94 -7.61 -13.70
C LEU A 238 14.69 -6.26 -13.72
N ILE A 239 14.31 -5.34 -14.62
CA ILE A 239 14.88 -3.99 -14.67
C ILE A 239 14.57 -3.25 -13.36
N THR A 240 13.33 -3.30 -12.91
CA THR A 240 12.91 -2.67 -11.67
C THR A 240 13.66 -3.25 -10.47
N CYS A 241 13.83 -4.58 -10.41
CA CYS A 241 14.64 -5.24 -9.39
C CYS A 241 16.09 -4.75 -9.41
N ALA A 242 16.69 -4.63 -10.57
CA ALA A 242 18.05 -4.11 -10.70
C ALA A 242 18.15 -2.66 -10.17
N VAL A 243 17.16 -1.81 -10.49
CA VAL A 243 17.12 -0.40 -10.06
C VAL A 243 17.00 -0.30 -8.54
N TYR A 244 16.02 -0.97 -7.90
CA TYR A 244 15.88 -0.85 -6.45
C TYR A 244 16.98 -1.58 -5.68
N THR A 245 17.53 -2.68 -6.21
CA THR A 245 18.70 -3.35 -5.62
C THR A 245 19.92 -2.43 -5.66
N TYR A 246 20.15 -1.77 -6.80
CA TYR A 246 21.22 -0.78 -6.90
C TYR A 246 21.03 0.36 -5.90
N SER A 247 19.81 0.91 -5.81
CA SER A 247 19.46 1.96 -4.85
C SER A 247 19.75 1.53 -3.41
N LEU A 248 19.28 0.35 -3.02
CA LEU A 248 19.46 -0.21 -1.68
C LEU A 248 20.95 -0.40 -1.32
N LEU A 249 21.73 -0.99 -2.21
CA LEU A 249 23.13 -1.30 -1.97
C LEU A 249 24.05 -0.06 -1.93
N HIS A 250 23.64 1.06 -2.53
CA HIS A 250 24.37 2.33 -2.54
C HIS A 250 23.91 3.32 -1.45
N GLY A 251 22.85 2.98 -0.73
CA GLY A 251 22.36 3.69 0.46
C GLY A 251 21.55 4.97 0.17
N PHE A 252 21.18 5.68 1.23
CA PHE A 252 20.20 6.78 1.27
C PHE A 252 20.32 7.88 0.19
N LYS A 253 21.49 8.12 -0.40
CA LYS A 253 21.63 9.19 -1.41
C LYS A 253 20.93 8.85 -2.74
N GLY A 254 20.91 7.57 -3.12
CA GLY A 254 20.21 7.10 -4.32
C GLY A 254 18.70 7.20 -4.15
N ILE A 255 18.20 6.70 -3.04
CA ILE A 255 16.78 6.69 -2.65
C ILE A 255 16.19 8.10 -2.67
N SER A 256 16.86 9.07 -2.04
CA SER A 256 16.36 10.45 -1.96
C SER A 256 16.24 11.14 -3.33
N ARG A 257 17.18 10.88 -4.25
CA ARG A 257 17.09 11.45 -5.61
C ARG A 257 15.93 10.85 -6.39
N LEU A 258 15.79 9.53 -6.32
CA LEU A 258 14.72 8.82 -7.01
C LEU A 258 13.34 9.23 -6.48
N ALA A 259 13.18 9.37 -5.16
CA ALA A 259 11.95 9.85 -4.54
C ALA A 259 11.57 11.26 -5.02
N ASN A 260 12.53 12.17 -5.15
CA ASN A 260 12.26 13.51 -5.69
C ASN A 260 11.81 13.47 -7.15
N ILE A 261 12.43 12.63 -7.97
CA ILE A 261 12.03 12.43 -9.37
C ILE A 261 10.59 11.93 -9.44
N CYS A 262 10.23 10.92 -8.63
CA CYS A 262 8.86 10.40 -8.54
C CYS A 262 7.84 11.50 -8.29
N ILE A 263 8.11 12.36 -7.30
CA ILE A 263 7.20 13.43 -6.90
C ILE A 263 7.00 14.42 -8.06
N TYR A 264 8.07 14.85 -8.71
CA TYR A 264 7.97 15.80 -9.83
C TYR A 264 7.24 15.20 -11.03
N LEU A 265 7.51 13.94 -11.37
CA LEU A 265 6.81 13.25 -12.45
C LEU A 265 5.33 13.09 -12.15
N PHE A 266 4.99 12.66 -10.93
CA PHE A 266 3.60 12.47 -10.50
C PHE A 266 2.81 13.78 -10.51
N PHE A 267 3.31 14.84 -9.87
CA PHE A 267 2.62 16.12 -9.88
C PHE A 267 2.60 16.77 -11.25
N GLY A 268 3.66 16.61 -12.05
CA GLY A 268 3.68 17.05 -13.45
C GLY A 268 2.59 16.40 -14.27
N LEU A 269 2.41 15.06 -14.14
CA LEU A 269 1.33 14.31 -14.78
C LEU A 269 -0.05 14.87 -14.37
N LEU A 270 -0.30 14.96 -13.05
CA LEU A 270 -1.58 15.46 -12.54
C LEU A 270 -1.87 16.89 -13.00
N ALA A 271 -0.87 17.77 -12.98
CA ALA A 271 -1.00 19.16 -13.45
C ALA A 271 -1.33 19.24 -14.95
N VAL A 272 -0.68 18.42 -15.77
CA VAL A 272 -0.96 18.37 -17.21
C VAL A 272 -2.40 17.90 -17.48
N VAL A 273 -2.83 16.83 -16.83
CA VAL A 273 -4.20 16.31 -17.01
C VAL A 273 -5.23 17.33 -16.51
N LEU A 274 -5.02 17.91 -15.34
CA LEU A 274 -5.95 18.90 -14.76
C LEU A 274 -6.06 20.16 -15.62
N LEU A 275 -4.94 20.72 -16.10
CA LEU A 275 -4.92 22.03 -16.75
C LEU A 275 -5.14 21.95 -18.27
N PHE A 276 -4.71 20.87 -18.90
CA PHE A 276 -4.68 20.74 -20.37
C PHE A 276 -5.53 19.56 -20.89
N GLY A 277 -6.10 18.72 -20.01
CA GLY A 277 -6.96 17.59 -20.41
C GLY A 277 -8.34 17.99 -20.98
N GLY A 278 -8.77 19.23 -20.78
CA GLY A 278 -10.05 19.73 -21.29
C GLY A 278 -11.26 19.48 -20.37
N GLU A 279 -11.07 18.74 -19.26
CA GLU A 279 -12.15 18.41 -18.31
C GLU A 279 -11.95 19.07 -16.92
N THR A 280 -11.19 20.15 -16.83
CA THR A 280 -10.81 20.81 -15.56
C THR A 280 -12.00 21.09 -14.66
N ARG A 281 -13.07 21.69 -15.23
CA ARG A 281 -14.28 22.02 -14.48
C ARG A 281 -14.96 20.78 -13.94
N TYR A 282 -15.15 19.75 -14.78
CA TYR A 282 -15.76 18.48 -14.40
C TYR A 282 -14.95 17.80 -13.28
N ILE A 283 -13.63 17.74 -13.41
CA ILE A 283 -12.72 17.15 -12.41
C ILE A 283 -12.92 17.79 -11.03
N ILE A 284 -12.95 19.12 -10.97
CA ILE A 284 -13.04 19.86 -9.70
C ILE A 284 -14.45 19.72 -9.10
N GLU A 285 -15.51 19.94 -9.88
CA GLU A 285 -16.87 19.91 -9.40
C GLU A 285 -17.28 18.50 -8.96
N THR A 286 -16.97 17.48 -9.76
CA THR A 286 -17.27 16.07 -9.44
C THR A 286 -16.41 15.59 -8.26
N GLY A 287 -15.12 15.96 -8.21
CA GLY A 287 -14.26 15.64 -7.07
C GLY A 287 -14.80 16.16 -5.75
N LEU A 288 -15.26 17.40 -5.72
CA LEU A 288 -15.87 18.00 -4.53
C LEU A 288 -17.18 17.31 -4.15
N THR A 289 -18.06 17.02 -5.15
CA THR A 289 -19.31 16.31 -4.92
C THR A 289 -19.07 14.91 -4.38
N SER A 290 -18.16 14.14 -5.00
CA SER A 290 -17.84 12.77 -4.57
C SER A 290 -17.26 12.73 -3.14
N LEU A 291 -16.44 13.72 -2.75
CA LEU A 291 -15.97 13.85 -1.37
C LEU A 291 -17.13 14.07 -0.39
N GLY A 292 -18.07 14.97 -0.73
CA GLY A 292 -19.25 15.25 0.08
C GLY A 292 -20.13 13.99 0.23
N THR A 293 -20.41 13.30 -0.87
CA THR A 293 -21.20 12.05 -0.90
C THR A 293 -20.53 10.95 -0.09
N MET A 294 -19.20 10.80 -0.21
CA MET A 294 -18.42 9.84 0.57
C MET A 294 -18.54 10.10 2.07
N ILE A 295 -18.38 11.35 2.50
CA ILE A 295 -18.46 11.72 3.92
C ILE A 295 -19.87 11.50 4.46
N GLN A 296 -20.90 11.89 3.71
CA GLN A 296 -22.29 11.72 4.10
C GLN A 296 -22.66 10.25 4.29
N ASN A 297 -22.17 9.37 3.43
CA ASN A 297 -22.51 7.94 3.44
C ASN A 297 -21.46 7.05 4.12
N PHE A 298 -20.44 7.64 4.74
CA PHE A 298 -19.24 6.95 5.21
C PHE A 298 -19.53 5.72 6.09
N ILE A 299 -20.44 5.82 7.05
CA ILE A 299 -20.79 4.69 7.93
C ILE A 299 -21.51 3.59 7.14
N GLY A 300 -22.46 3.95 6.27
CA GLY A 300 -23.16 3.00 5.41
C GLY A 300 -22.20 2.21 4.53
N LEU A 301 -21.28 2.91 3.83
CA LEU A 301 -20.23 2.29 3.00
C LEU A 301 -19.31 1.38 3.82
N SER A 302 -18.96 1.79 5.05
CA SER A 302 -18.06 1.04 5.93
C SER A 302 -18.67 -0.24 6.50
N THR A 303 -20.00 -0.33 6.58
CA THR A 303 -20.74 -1.43 7.21
C THR A 303 -21.54 -2.26 6.21
N TYR A 304 -21.49 -1.92 4.93
CA TYR A 304 -22.17 -2.68 3.89
C TYR A 304 -21.53 -4.06 3.71
N THR A 305 -22.33 -5.12 3.88
CA THR A 305 -21.85 -6.52 3.87
C THR A 305 -22.42 -7.35 2.72
N ASP A 306 -23.42 -6.84 1.98
CA ASP A 306 -24.17 -7.59 0.98
C ASP A 306 -24.56 -9.00 1.49
N PRO A 307 -25.45 -9.10 2.50
CA PRO A 307 -25.73 -10.36 3.19
C PRO A 307 -26.36 -11.43 2.31
N LEU A 308 -27.04 -11.02 1.23
CA LEU A 308 -27.64 -11.90 0.25
C LEU A 308 -26.72 -12.24 -0.92
N ARG A 309 -25.53 -11.64 -0.98
CA ARG A 309 -24.55 -11.82 -2.06
C ARG A 309 -25.12 -11.49 -3.44
N THR A 310 -25.92 -10.42 -3.53
CA THR A 310 -26.54 -9.98 -4.79
C THR A 310 -25.50 -9.50 -5.80
N SER A 311 -24.49 -8.78 -5.35
CA SER A 311 -23.39 -8.28 -6.18
C SER A 311 -22.01 -8.82 -5.77
N ASN A 312 -21.85 -9.24 -4.52
CA ASN A 312 -20.58 -9.53 -3.88
C ASN A 312 -19.62 -8.32 -3.85
N PHE A 313 -20.12 -7.10 -3.99
CA PHE A 313 -19.30 -5.90 -4.07
C PHE A 313 -18.36 -5.72 -2.88
N PRO A 314 -18.79 -5.82 -1.60
CA PRO A 314 -17.89 -5.71 -0.47
C PRO A 314 -16.80 -6.79 -0.47
N GLN A 315 -17.14 -8.03 -0.85
CA GLN A 315 -16.22 -9.17 -0.91
C GLN A 315 -15.15 -8.99 -1.98
N ASN A 316 -15.55 -8.42 -3.11
CA ASN A 316 -14.65 -8.20 -4.25
C ASN A 316 -13.77 -6.96 -4.06
N TRP A 317 -14.28 -5.90 -3.40
CA TRP A 317 -13.64 -4.60 -3.36
C TRP A 317 -13.29 -4.12 -1.96
N THR A 318 -14.27 -3.81 -1.11
CA THR A 318 -14.01 -3.19 0.19
C THR A 318 -13.13 -4.05 1.10
N ILE A 319 -13.44 -5.36 1.17
CA ILE A 319 -12.65 -6.33 1.97
C ILE A 319 -11.25 -6.49 1.39
N TYR A 320 -11.14 -6.54 0.06
CA TYR A 320 -9.83 -6.57 -0.58
C TYR A 320 -9.01 -5.33 -0.22
N TYR A 321 -9.57 -4.11 -0.32
CA TYR A 321 -8.83 -2.90 0.00
C TYR A 321 -8.42 -2.84 1.46
N TRP A 322 -9.29 -3.22 2.40
CA TRP A 322 -8.88 -3.28 3.81
C TRP A 322 -7.74 -4.28 4.02
N ALA A 323 -7.83 -5.45 3.43
CA ALA A 323 -6.78 -6.46 3.49
C ALA A 323 -5.48 -5.95 2.84
N TYR A 324 -5.56 -5.31 1.69
CA TYR A 324 -4.43 -4.75 0.97
C TYR A 324 -3.69 -3.69 1.79
N TRP A 325 -4.42 -2.77 2.42
CA TRP A 325 -3.82 -1.79 3.31
C TRP A 325 -3.22 -2.41 4.57
N MET A 326 -3.85 -3.47 5.13
CA MET A 326 -3.29 -4.19 6.29
C MET A 326 -1.91 -4.80 5.99
N VAL A 327 -1.71 -5.42 4.82
CA VAL A 327 -0.40 -6.00 4.50
C VAL A 327 0.68 -4.94 4.29
N TRP A 328 0.32 -3.75 3.79
CA TRP A 328 1.23 -2.62 3.64
C TRP A 328 1.56 -1.92 4.96
N CYS A 329 0.79 -2.16 6.02
CA CYS A 329 1.06 -1.62 7.36
C CYS A 329 2.42 -2.05 7.92
N VAL A 330 3.07 -3.07 7.37
CA VAL A 330 4.35 -3.56 7.90
C VAL A 330 5.52 -2.60 7.57
N ALA A 331 5.43 -1.83 6.50
CA ALA A 331 6.52 -0.92 6.08
C ALA A 331 6.26 0.54 6.45
N ALA A 332 5.19 1.14 5.93
CA ALA A 332 4.94 2.59 6.00
C ALA A 332 4.79 3.15 7.42
N PRO A 333 4.09 2.52 8.38
CA PRO A 333 3.92 3.08 9.72
C PRO A 333 5.22 3.28 10.52
N PHE A 334 6.23 2.43 10.33
CA PHE A 334 7.53 2.65 10.98
C PHE A 334 8.18 3.94 10.50
N PHE A 335 8.13 4.20 9.19
CA PHE A 335 8.65 5.44 8.63
C PHE A 335 7.90 6.65 9.19
N ILE A 336 6.56 6.62 9.17
CA ILE A 336 5.71 7.69 9.70
C ILE A 336 6.02 7.95 11.18
N GLY A 337 6.11 6.90 12.00
CA GLY A 337 6.50 7.00 13.40
C GLY A 337 7.88 7.64 13.60
N SER A 338 8.86 7.27 12.77
CA SER A 338 10.24 7.77 12.87
C SER A 338 10.38 9.26 12.51
N ILE A 339 9.64 9.73 11.50
CA ILE A 339 9.66 11.14 11.08
C ILE A 339 8.85 12.05 12.00
N SER A 340 7.98 11.48 12.83
CA SER A 340 7.09 12.23 13.74
C SER A 340 7.71 12.55 15.10
N ARG A 341 9.01 12.31 15.27
CA ARG A 341 9.75 12.64 16.51
C ARG A 341 9.56 14.10 16.89
N GLY A 342 9.20 14.36 18.15
CA GLY A 342 8.91 15.68 18.71
C GLY A 342 7.53 16.23 18.41
N ARG A 343 6.69 15.50 17.66
CA ARG A 343 5.27 15.83 17.47
C ARG A 343 4.40 15.11 18.48
N THR A 344 3.22 15.67 18.74
CA THR A 344 2.25 14.97 19.58
C THR A 344 1.59 13.83 18.79
N VAL A 345 1.07 12.84 19.49
CA VAL A 345 0.26 11.76 18.91
C VAL A 345 -0.92 12.34 18.12
N ARG A 346 -1.61 13.35 18.67
CA ARG A 346 -2.70 14.06 17.98
C ARG A 346 -2.24 14.70 16.67
N GLN A 347 -1.12 15.42 16.69
CA GLN A 347 -0.56 16.02 15.48
C GLN A 347 -0.21 14.98 14.43
N THR A 348 0.32 13.82 14.85
CA THR A 348 0.69 12.72 13.95
C THR A 348 -0.54 12.11 13.28
N ILE A 349 -1.62 11.86 14.03
CA ILE A 349 -2.85 11.28 13.48
C ILE A 349 -3.55 12.28 12.56
N LEU A 350 -3.81 13.50 13.03
CA LEU A 350 -4.55 14.50 12.24
C LEU A 350 -3.77 14.95 11.01
N GLY A 351 -2.45 15.12 11.14
CA GLY A 351 -1.59 15.44 10.01
C GLY A 351 -1.49 14.30 9.01
N GLY A 352 -1.47 13.05 9.48
CA GLY A 352 -1.54 11.89 8.61
C GLY A 352 -2.84 11.82 7.81
N TYR A 353 -3.96 12.11 8.43
CA TYR A 353 -5.22 12.24 7.69
C TYR A 353 -5.20 13.41 6.69
N ALA A 354 -4.68 14.57 7.06
CA ALA A 354 -4.65 15.73 6.16
C ALA A 354 -3.72 15.50 4.95
N PHE A 355 -2.47 15.09 5.20
CA PHE A 355 -1.47 14.94 4.14
C PHE A 355 -1.54 13.58 3.45
N GLY A 356 -1.75 12.52 4.22
CA GLY A 356 -1.80 11.18 3.70
C GLY A 356 -3.05 10.91 2.86
N VAL A 357 -4.24 11.16 3.40
CA VAL A 357 -5.47 11.05 2.62
C VAL A 357 -5.45 11.99 1.42
N GLY A 358 -4.97 13.23 1.59
CA GLY A 358 -4.82 14.16 0.47
C GLY A 358 -3.94 13.61 -0.65
N SER A 359 -2.88 12.86 -0.32
CA SER A 359 -1.97 12.28 -1.32
C SER A 359 -2.62 11.17 -2.14
N THR A 360 -3.42 10.32 -1.51
CA THR A 360 -4.10 9.23 -2.22
C THR A 360 -5.25 9.77 -3.06
N LEU A 361 -6.06 10.69 -2.53
CA LEU A 361 -7.25 11.16 -3.22
C LEU A 361 -6.98 12.06 -4.43
N VAL A 362 -5.88 12.81 -4.44
CA VAL A 362 -5.61 13.77 -5.53
C VAL A 362 -5.54 13.10 -6.90
N SER A 363 -4.93 11.92 -7.01
CA SER A 363 -4.83 11.19 -8.28
C SER A 363 -6.17 10.61 -8.71
N PHE A 364 -6.96 10.06 -7.79
CA PHE A 364 -8.30 9.55 -8.08
C PHE A 364 -9.25 10.67 -8.53
N ILE A 365 -9.19 11.83 -7.90
CA ILE A 365 -9.98 12.99 -8.30
C ILE A 365 -9.56 13.46 -9.70
N ILE A 366 -8.28 13.57 -10.00
CA ILE A 366 -7.83 14.14 -11.27
C ILE A 366 -7.93 13.11 -12.40
N LEU A 367 -7.30 11.95 -12.26
CA LEU A 367 -7.21 10.97 -13.35
C LEU A 367 -8.55 10.22 -13.54
N GLY A 368 -9.21 9.83 -12.45
CA GLY A 368 -10.50 9.13 -12.50
C GLY A 368 -11.60 10.01 -13.05
N ASN A 369 -11.75 11.25 -12.52
CA ASN A 369 -12.79 12.15 -13.01
C ASN A 369 -12.50 12.70 -14.42
N TYR A 370 -11.22 12.77 -14.85
CA TYR A 370 -10.91 13.07 -16.24
C TYR A 370 -11.57 12.09 -17.19
N SER A 371 -11.28 10.80 -17.02
CA SER A 371 -11.82 9.77 -17.91
C SER A 371 -13.31 9.54 -17.70
N MET A 372 -13.82 9.65 -16.48
CA MET A 372 -15.24 9.59 -16.19
C MET A 372 -16.00 10.77 -16.85
N GLY A 373 -15.43 11.96 -16.86
CA GLY A 373 -16.00 13.11 -17.57
C GLY A 373 -16.10 12.88 -19.08
N MET A 374 -15.09 12.29 -19.69
CA MET A 374 -15.12 11.88 -21.11
C MET A 374 -16.24 10.87 -21.39
N GLN A 375 -16.43 9.88 -20.50
CA GLN A 375 -17.48 8.87 -20.59
C GLN A 375 -18.88 9.50 -20.51
N VAL A 376 -19.13 10.26 -19.44
CA VAL A 376 -20.47 10.82 -19.14
C VAL A 376 -20.90 11.88 -20.16
N THR A 377 -19.93 12.62 -20.74
CA THR A 377 -20.22 13.62 -21.80
C THR A 377 -20.28 13.01 -23.20
N GLY A 378 -20.10 11.69 -23.35
CA GLY A 378 -20.17 11.00 -24.63
C GLY A 378 -18.98 11.25 -25.57
N LYS A 379 -17.85 11.76 -25.05
CA LYS A 379 -16.61 11.98 -25.81
C LYS A 379 -15.84 10.68 -26.03
N ALA A 380 -15.99 9.71 -25.13
CA ALA A 380 -15.42 8.37 -25.22
C ALA A 380 -16.33 7.36 -24.52
N ASP A 381 -16.20 6.07 -24.86
CA ASP A 381 -16.96 4.98 -24.24
C ASP A 381 -15.99 3.89 -23.72
N PHE A 382 -15.38 4.13 -22.57
CA PHE A 382 -14.44 3.23 -21.91
C PHE A 382 -15.13 2.01 -21.30
N ILE A 383 -16.38 2.16 -20.86
CA ILE A 383 -17.20 1.08 -20.31
C ILE A 383 -17.48 0.04 -21.37
N ALA A 384 -17.98 0.47 -22.55
CA ALA A 384 -18.23 -0.46 -23.66
C ALA A 384 -16.93 -1.13 -24.15
N GLN A 385 -15.80 -0.40 -24.17
CA GLN A 385 -14.51 -0.98 -24.50
C GLN A 385 -14.12 -2.08 -23.51
N TYR A 386 -14.22 -1.82 -22.20
CA TYR A 386 -13.89 -2.80 -21.17
C TYR A 386 -14.82 -4.04 -21.21
N LEU A 387 -16.12 -3.84 -21.38
CA LEU A 387 -17.10 -4.94 -21.42
C LEU A 387 -16.93 -5.83 -22.66
N LYS A 388 -16.34 -5.31 -23.75
CA LYS A 388 -16.16 -6.05 -25.01
C LYS A 388 -15.14 -7.18 -24.90
N ASP A 389 -14.01 -6.93 -24.24
CA ASP A 389 -12.86 -7.85 -24.24
C ASP A 389 -12.22 -8.06 -22.85
N GLY A 390 -12.63 -7.28 -21.85
CA GLY A 390 -12.08 -7.33 -20.49
C GLY A 390 -10.66 -6.78 -20.38
N ASP A 391 -10.09 -6.17 -21.44
CA ASP A 391 -8.73 -5.63 -21.41
C ASP A 391 -8.68 -4.27 -20.68
N LEU A 392 -8.57 -4.36 -19.35
CA LEU A 392 -8.46 -3.22 -18.47
C LEU A 392 -7.24 -2.33 -18.77
N TYR A 393 -6.13 -2.94 -19.15
CA TYR A 393 -4.88 -2.23 -19.44
C TYR A 393 -4.94 -1.49 -20.77
N GLY A 394 -5.48 -2.11 -21.81
CA GLY A 394 -5.74 -1.48 -23.10
C GLY A 394 -6.74 -0.33 -22.98
N MET A 395 -7.76 -0.49 -22.13
CA MET A 395 -8.70 0.59 -21.82
C MET A 395 -8.00 1.79 -21.17
N ILE A 396 -7.12 1.58 -20.18
CA ILE A 396 -6.33 2.68 -19.55
C ILE A 396 -5.45 3.37 -20.59
N VAL A 397 -4.79 2.62 -21.48
CA VAL A 397 -4.02 3.20 -22.58
C VAL A 397 -4.92 4.04 -23.49
N SER A 398 -6.15 3.59 -23.79
CA SER A 398 -7.13 4.37 -24.54
C SER A 398 -7.52 5.67 -23.84
N MET A 399 -7.67 5.66 -22.51
CA MET A 399 -7.86 6.90 -21.72
C MET A 399 -6.69 7.87 -21.89
N ILE A 400 -5.45 7.36 -21.80
CA ILE A 400 -4.25 8.18 -21.96
C ILE A 400 -4.18 8.75 -23.39
N LYS A 401 -4.61 8.00 -24.41
CA LYS A 401 -4.65 8.45 -25.80
C LYS A 401 -5.57 9.65 -26.05
N THR A 402 -6.57 9.87 -25.19
CA THR A 402 -7.44 11.06 -25.29
C THR A 402 -6.77 12.33 -24.74
N MET A 403 -5.64 12.20 -24.03
CA MET A 403 -4.91 13.32 -23.45
C MET A 403 -4.03 14.05 -24.49
N PRO A 404 -3.76 15.34 -24.30
CA PRO A 404 -2.83 16.06 -25.17
C PRO A 404 -1.42 15.45 -25.09
N CYS A 405 -0.75 15.34 -26.24
CA CYS A 405 0.59 14.74 -26.33
C CYS A 405 0.66 13.31 -25.71
N ALA A 406 -0.32 12.47 -25.99
CA ALA A 406 -0.47 11.12 -25.40
C ALA A 406 0.84 10.29 -25.35
N PRO A 407 1.70 10.22 -26.38
CA PRO A 407 2.96 9.50 -26.26
C PRO A 407 3.88 10.03 -25.17
N VAL A 408 3.92 11.34 -24.93
CA VAL A 408 4.69 11.95 -23.84
C VAL A 408 4.09 11.57 -22.49
N ILE A 409 2.76 11.62 -22.36
CA ILE A 409 2.05 11.19 -21.14
C ILE A 409 2.33 9.71 -20.85
N MET A 410 2.27 8.83 -21.85
CA MET A 410 2.61 7.41 -21.70
C MET A 410 4.03 7.22 -21.15
N VAL A 411 5.01 7.93 -21.68
CA VAL A 411 6.39 7.89 -21.17
C VAL A 411 6.46 8.40 -19.73
N VAL A 412 5.76 9.48 -19.40
CA VAL A 412 5.74 10.04 -18.04
C VAL A 412 5.08 9.04 -17.06
N VAL A 413 3.97 8.41 -17.43
CA VAL A 413 3.31 7.37 -16.62
C VAL A 413 4.27 6.20 -16.39
N LEU A 414 4.90 5.68 -17.44
CA LEU A 414 5.85 4.58 -17.36
C LEU A 414 7.01 4.89 -16.41
N LEU A 415 7.66 6.05 -16.61
CA LEU A 415 8.77 6.49 -15.75
C LEU A 415 8.34 6.70 -14.29
N THR A 416 7.15 7.25 -14.07
CA THR A 416 6.59 7.46 -12.73
C THR A 416 6.35 6.13 -12.03
N MET A 417 5.76 5.13 -12.72
CA MET A 417 5.52 3.80 -12.15
C MET A 417 6.84 3.07 -11.82
N ILE A 418 7.83 3.10 -12.71
CA ILE A 418 9.16 2.52 -12.44
C ILE A 418 9.81 3.20 -11.23
N ALA A 419 9.72 4.51 -11.15
CA ALA A 419 10.31 5.27 -10.05
C ALA A 419 9.58 5.00 -8.71
N PHE A 420 8.25 4.87 -8.71
CA PHE A 420 7.50 4.45 -7.53
C PHE A 420 7.86 3.03 -7.09
N TYR A 421 7.97 2.08 -8.01
CA TYR A 421 8.44 0.75 -7.68
C TYR A 421 9.83 0.78 -7.02
N ALA A 422 10.76 1.49 -7.62
CA ALA A 422 12.12 1.54 -7.12
C ALA A 422 12.21 2.15 -5.71
N THR A 423 11.44 3.20 -5.42
CA THR A 423 11.44 3.84 -4.10
C THR A 423 10.70 3.05 -3.02
N SER A 424 9.62 2.35 -3.39
CA SER A 424 8.87 1.53 -2.44
C SER A 424 9.62 0.25 -2.10
N PHE A 425 10.16 -0.45 -3.12
CA PHE A 425 10.71 -1.78 -2.92
C PHE A 425 12.14 -1.82 -2.38
N ASP A 426 12.93 -0.76 -2.54
CA ASP A 426 14.19 -0.68 -1.80
C ASP A 426 13.94 -0.57 -0.28
N SER A 427 12.94 0.21 0.12
CA SER A 427 12.54 0.34 1.53
C SER A 427 11.95 -0.95 2.10
N ILE A 428 11.15 -1.66 1.30
CA ILE A 428 10.58 -2.96 1.69
C ILE A 428 11.67 -4.01 1.82
N ALA A 429 12.59 -4.09 0.84
CA ALA A 429 13.72 -5.02 0.87
C ALA A 429 14.65 -4.76 2.07
N LEU A 430 14.86 -3.48 2.41
CA LEU A 430 15.60 -3.10 3.62
C LEU A 430 14.87 -3.57 4.88
N THR A 431 13.55 -3.32 4.98
CA THR A 431 12.72 -3.73 6.12
C THR A 431 12.77 -5.25 6.28
N ALA A 432 12.51 -6.02 5.22
CA ALA A 432 12.58 -7.48 5.23
C ALA A 432 13.98 -7.99 5.62
N SER A 433 15.03 -7.33 5.14
CA SER A 433 16.40 -7.64 5.50
C SER A 433 16.66 -7.43 7.01
N CYS A 434 16.11 -6.38 7.60
CA CYS A 434 16.22 -6.12 9.05
C CYS A 434 15.51 -7.21 9.87
N TYR A 435 14.38 -7.76 9.39
CA TYR A 435 13.69 -8.88 10.03
C TYR A 435 14.55 -10.15 10.10
N SER A 436 15.49 -10.34 9.17
CA SER A 436 16.44 -11.47 9.18
C SER A 436 17.41 -11.47 10.36
N TYR A 437 17.48 -10.40 11.16
CA TYR A 437 18.39 -10.31 12.29
C TYR A 437 17.63 -10.32 13.62
N ARG A 438 18.19 -11.02 14.63
CA ARG A 438 17.64 -11.01 15.99
C ARG A 438 17.77 -9.63 16.63
N LYS A 439 18.90 -8.97 16.39
CA LYS A 439 19.20 -7.61 16.86
C LYS A 439 20.11 -6.93 15.84
N LEU A 440 19.75 -5.73 15.43
CA LEU A 440 20.62 -4.77 14.74
C LEU A 440 20.78 -3.56 15.65
N GLU A 441 21.97 -3.06 15.77
CA GLU A 441 22.23 -1.84 16.56
C GLU A 441 21.84 -0.60 15.75
N GLU A 442 21.60 0.52 16.42
CA GLU A 442 21.20 1.77 15.77
C GLU A 442 22.28 2.23 14.77
N GLY A 443 21.90 2.36 13.50
CA GLY A 443 22.81 2.74 12.40
C GLY A 443 23.54 1.59 11.73
N GLU A 444 23.37 0.33 12.19
CA GLU A 444 23.85 -0.85 11.48
C GLU A 444 22.92 -1.21 10.31
N GLN A 445 23.52 -1.67 9.22
CA GLN A 445 22.76 -2.15 8.05
C GLN A 445 22.91 -3.66 7.90
N PRO A 446 21.87 -4.37 7.43
CA PRO A 446 21.95 -5.77 7.07
C PRO A 446 23.08 -6.05 6.09
N HIS A 447 23.62 -7.27 6.13
CA HIS A 447 24.66 -7.71 5.19
C HIS A 447 24.12 -7.66 3.75
N ARG A 448 24.96 -7.23 2.80
CA ARG A 448 24.58 -7.07 1.40
C ARG A 448 23.98 -8.33 0.76
N GLY A 449 24.47 -9.52 1.13
CA GLY A 449 23.93 -10.80 0.64
C GLY A 449 22.49 -11.05 1.11
N ILE A 450 22.15 -10.66 2.35
CA ILE A 450 20.77 -10.73 2.85
C ILE A 450 19.87 -9.72 2.13
N GLN A 451 20.36 -8.49 1.91
CA GLN A 451 19.63 -7.48 1.14
C GLN A 451 19.35 -7.96 -0.28
N LEU A 452 20.35 -8.52 -0.97
CA LEU A 452 20.19 -9.07 -2.33
C LEU A 452 19.20 -10.23 -2.36
N MET A 453 19.29 -11.15 -1.40
CA MET A 453 18.34 -12.27 -1.28
C MET A 453 16.89 -11.77 -1.20
N TRP A 454 16.62 -10.78 -0.36
CA TRP A 454 15.29 -10.21 -0.23
C TRP A 454 14.85 -9.46 -1.49
N CYS A 455 15.75 -8.72 -2.15
CA CYS A 455 15.44 -8.09 -3.43
C CYS A 455 14.96 -9.10 -4.49
N LEU A 456 15.63 -10.23 -4.59
CA LEU A 456 15.25 -11.29 -5.54
C LEU A 456 13.96 -12.02 -5.11
N LEU A 457 13.78 -12.24 -3.80
CA LEU A 457 12.60 -12.93 -3.29
C LEU A 457 11.31 -12.12 -3.51
N LEU A 458 11.38 -10.80 -3.42
CA LEU A 458 10.24 -9.90 -3.62
C LEU A 458 9.67 -9.97 -5.04
N ILE A 459 10.47 -10.29 -6.07
CA ILE A 459 9.98 -10.41 -7.45
C ILE A 459 9.65 -11.83 -7.86
N ALA A 460 10.11 -12.84 -7.11
CA ALA A 460 9.93 -14.24 -7.50
C ALA A 460 8.45 -14.65 -7.59
N LEU A 461 7.66 -14.32 -6.56
CA LEU A 461 6.24 -14.65 -6.52
C LEU A 461 5.41 -13.88 -7.57
N PRO A 462 5.59 -12.55 -7.78
CA PRO A 462 4.96 -11.83 -8.89
C PRO A 462 5.23 -12.47 -10.26
N ILE A 463 6.48 -12.85 -10.52
CA ILE A 463 6.83 -13.53 -11.78
C ILE A 463 6.06 -14.86 -11.93
N ALA A 464 6.01 -15.67 -10.87
CA ALA A 464 5.29 -16.95 -10.91
C ALA A 464 3.77 -16.74 -11.15
N LEU A 465 3.16 -15.74 -10.52
CA LEU A 465 1.75 -15.39 -10.71
C LEU A 465 1.45 -14.91 -12.14
N LEU A 466 2.36 -14.15 -12.76
CA LEU A 466 2.22 -13.73 -14.16
C LEU A 466 2.27 -14.90 -15.12
N PHE A 467 3.17 -15.87 -14.90
CA PHE A 467 3.24 -17.07 -15.73
C PHE A 467 2.04 -18.01 -15.54
N ALA A 468 1.43 -18.01 -14.35
CA ALA A 468 0.22 -18.78 -14.08
C ALA A 468 -1.05 -18.17 -14.68
N GLU A 469 -0.94 -17.03 -15.38
CA GLU A 469 -2.08 -16.27 -15.96
C GLU A 469 -3.22 -16.07 -14.96
N SER A 470 -2.84 -15.76 -13.72
CA SER A 470 -3.80 -15.60 -12.62
C SER A 470 -4.74 -14.42 -12.89
N SER A 471 -6.04 -14.63 -12.64
CA SER A 471 -7.03 -13.55 -12.71
C SER A 471 -6.72 -12.43 -11.71
N MET A 472 -7.21 -11.22 -11.95
CA MET A 472 -7.03 -10.11 -11.01
C MET A 472 -7.53 -10.49 -9.60
N SER A 473 -8.67 -11.18 -9.51
CA SER A 473 -9.21 -11.61 -8.23
C SER A 473 -8.28 -12.61 -7.50
N ASN A 474 -7.59 -13.49 -8.23
CA ASN A 474 -6.61 -14.40 -7.65
C ASN A 474 -5.35 -13.65 -7.17
N LEU A 475 -4.87 -12.65 -7.94
CA LEU A 475 -3.76 -11.80 -7.54
C LEU A 475 -4.06 -11.04 -6.24
N GLN A 476 -5.28 -10.52 -6.12
CA GLN A 476 -5.77 -9.83 -4.92
C GLN A 476 -5.91 -10.76 -3.71
N SER A 477 -6.18 -12.05 -3.94
CA SER A 477 -6.38 -13.06 -2.90
C SER A 477 -5.16 -13.25 -2.00
N VAL A 478 -3.96 -13.08 -2.55
CA VAL A 478 -2.69 -13.19 -1.80
C VAL A 478 -2.67 -12.19 -0.63
N SER A 479 -3.13 -10.95 -0.87
CA SER A 479 -3.23 -9.94 0.18
C SER A 479 -4.33 -10.27 1.20
N ILE A 480 -5.51 -10.75 0.77
CA ILE A 480 -6.60 -11.13 1.68
C ILE A 480 -6.16 -12.21 2.66
N VAL A 481 -5.48 -13.25 2.16
CA VAL A 481 -5.00 -14.36 3.01
C VAL A 481 -3.96 -13.88 4.03
N ALA A 482 -3.00 -13.10 3.59
CA ALA A 482 -1.94 -12.60 4.47
C ALA A 482 -2.46 -11.59 5.50
N ALA A 483 -3.47 -10.79 5.15
CA ALA A 483 -4.02 -9.77 6.01
C ALA A 483 -4.81 -10.33 7.20
N PHE A 484 -5.41 -11.52 7.09
CA PHE A 484 -6.22 -12.09 8.16
C PHE A 484 -5.44 -12.19 9.48
N PRO A 485 -4.29 -12.89 9.57
CA PRO A 485 -3.51 -12.91 10.79
C PRO A 485 -2.87 -11.56 11.14
N ILE A 486 -2.54 -10.73 10.16
CA ILE A 486 -1.98 -9.40 10.39
C ILE A 486 -2.98 -8.49 11.09
N GLY A 487 -4.26 -8.56 10.76
CA GLY A 487 -5.30 -7.80 11.46
C GLY A 487 -5.33 -8.08 12.97
N VAL A 488 -5.14 -9.34 13.37
CA VAL A 488 -5.00 -9.70 14.80
C VAL A 488 -3.75 -9.05 15.42
N VAL A 489 -2.64 -9.05 14.68
CA VAL A 489 -1.39 -8.41 15.15
C VAL A 489 -1.55 -6.89 15.25
N ILE A 490 -2.25 -6.25 14.33
CA ILE A 490 -2.58 -4.81 14.39
C ILE A 490 -3.36 -4.49 15.67
N LEU A 491 -4.38 -5.28 16.01
CA LEU A 491 -5.13 -5.11 17.25
C LEU A 491 -4.26 -5.31 18.49
N LEU A 492 -3.36 -6.28 18.46
CA LEU A 492 -2.41 -6.53 19.54
C LEU A 492 -1.43 -5.35 19.74
N ILE A 493 -0.92 -4.76 18.65
CA ILE A 493 -0.05 -3.57 18.70
C ILE A 493 -0.84 -2.37 19.24
N ALA A 494 -2.05 -2.14 18.75
CA ALA A 494 -2.91 -1.05 19.22
C ALA A 494 -3.20 -1.16 20.72
N GLY A 495 -3.59 -2.36 21.20
CA GLY A 495 -3.79 -2.63 22.61
C GLY A 495 -2.50 -2.48 23.44
N SER A 496 -1.35 -2.89 22.90
CA SER A 496 -0.04 -2.70 23.52
C SER A 496 0.31 -1.22 23.69
N PHE A 497 0.04 -0.43 22.66
CA PHE A 497 0.23 1.02 22.70
C PHE A 497 -0.64 1.67 23.79
N LEU A 498 -1.93 1.38 23.83
CA LEU A 498 -2.84 1.93 24.84
C LEU A 498 -2.43 1.58 26.27
N LYS A 499 -2.03 0.32 26.50
CA LYS A 499 -1.55 -0.14 27.80
C LYS A 499 -0.28 0.59 28.24
N ASP A 500 0.70 0.71 27.32
CA ASP A 500 2.00 1.33 27.62
C ASP A 500 1.89 2.86 27.73
N ALA A 501 1.06 3.50 26.90
CA ALA A 501 0.77 4.93 26.95
C ALA A 501 0.03 5.33 28.24
N LYS A 502 -0.95 4.52 28.69
CA LYS A 502 -1.62 4.71 29.98
C LYS A 502 -0.63 4.66 31.15
N LYS A 503 0.28 3.67 31.12
CA LYS A 503 1.35 3.56 32.12
C LYS A 503 2.25 4.80 32.10
N TYR A 504 2.70 5.25 30.91
CA TYR A 504 3.50 6.42 30.75
C TYR A 504 2.86 7.70 31.29
N ILE A 505 1.57 7.92 31.04
CA ILE A 505 0.82 9.08 31.55
C ILE A 505 0.81 9.05 33.09
N ASN A 506 0.63 7.88 33.70
CA ASN A 506 0.62 7.76 35.16
C ASN A 506 2.03 7.95 35.79
N GLU A 507 3.09 7.59 35.07
CA GLU A 507 4.49 7.79 35.48
C GLU A 507 4.94 9.26 35.39
N THR A 508 4.24 10.08 34.57
CA THR A 508 4.64 11.46 34.27
C THR A 508 3.75 12.52 34.92
N LYS A 509 2.62 12.10 35.55
CA LYS A 509 1.82 12.88 36.50
C LYS A 509 2.48 12.94 37.87
#